data_447f97730d1a92f59bf6c379f5bd98e3
#
_entry.id   447f97730d1a92f59bf6c379f5bd98e3
#
_cell.length_a   1.000
_cell.length_b   1.000
_cell.length_c   1.000
_cell.angle_alpha   90.00
_cell.angle_beta   90.00
_cell.angle_gamma   90.00
#
_symmetry.space_group_name_H-M   'P 1'
#
loop_
_entity.id
_entity.type
_entity.pdbx_description
1 polymer ?
#
loop_
_entity_poly.entity_id
_entity_poly.type
_entity_poly.pdbx_seq_one_letter_code
_entity_poly.pdbx_strand_id
1 'polypeptide(L)'
;MQKIRKGDQVVVTTGRDKGKKGTVLRVLETGRVLVEGVNRVKKHQRPNPMKGETGGIVEKEATIHVSNVMLVNPATGKGDRVGFRFLQAQGDTPARKVRFFKSNGEVVDV
;
A
#
# COMPACT_ATOMS: atom_id res chain seq x y z
N MET A 1 13.74 4.53 6.30
CA MET A 1 13.17 4.16 5.01
C MET A 1 12.01 3.19 5.23
N GLN A 2 10.88 3.41 4.59
CA GLN A 2 9.69 2.57 4.77
C GLN A 2 9.67 1.43 3.75
N LYS A 3 9.21 0.26 4.17
CA LYS A 3 9.07 -0.91 3.29
C LYS A 3 7.94 -0.76 2.27
N ILE A 4 6.92 0.01 2.60
CA ILE A 4 5.77 0.26 1.74
C ILE A 4 5.63 1.75 1.51
N ARG A 5 5.45 2.14 0.26
CA ARG A 5 5.34 3.53 -0.18
C ARG A 5 4.12 3.74 -1.06
N LYS A 6 3.70 5.00 -1.22
CA LYS A 6 2.65 5.38 -2.17
C LYS A 6 3.00 4.90 -3.57
N GLY A 7 2.02 4.33 -4.25
CA GLY A 7 2.18 3.78 -5.59
C GLY A 7 2.55 2.30 -5.67
N ASP A 8 2.89 1.70 -4.52
CA ASP A 8 3.25 0.28 -4.49
C ASP A 8 2.05 -0.62 -4.73
N GLN A 9 2.27 -1.73 -5.41
CA GLN A 9 1.29 -2.81 -5.50
C GLN A 9 1.43 -3.70 -4.27
N VAL A 10 0.34 -3.87 -3.54
CA VAL A 10 0.33 -4.67 -2.31
C VAL A 10 -0.79 -5.70 -2.34
N VAL A 11 -0.66 -6.72 -1.52
CA VAL A 11 -1.68 -7.74 -1.28
C VAL A 11 -2.01 -7.78 0.20
N VAL A 12 -3.29 -7.89 0.53
CA VAL A 12 -3.75 -8.01 1.91
C VAL A 12 -3.49 -9.43 2.39
N THR A 13 -2.84 -9.57 3.56
CA THR A 13 -2.41 -10.87 4.09
C THR A 13 -3.38 -11.46 5.10
N THR A 14 -4.26 -10.66 5.67
CA THR A 14 -5.17 -11.09 6.73
C THR A 14 -6.47 -10.30 6.71
N GLY A 15 -7.49 -10.84 7.36
CA GLY A 15 -8.78 -10.17 7.51
C GLY A 15 -9.74 -10.46 6.38
N ARG A 16 -10.82 -9.66 6.33
CA ARG A 16 -11.92 -9.83 5.38
C ARG A 16 -11.47 -9.78 3.92
N ASP A 17 -10.49 -8.95 3.61
CA ASP A 17 -10.01 -8.73 2.24
C ASP A 17 -8.75 -9.53 1.91
N LYS A 18 -8.44 -10.58 2.69
CA LYS A 18 -7.26 -11.42 2.45
C LYS A 18 -7.17 -11.87 1.00
N GLY A 19 -6.00 -11.68 0.39
CA GLY A 19 -5.74 -12.04 -1.00
C GLY A 19 -6.07 -10.96 -2.01
N LYS A 20 -6.74 -9.88 -1.63
CA LYS A 20 -7.00 -8.76 -2.53
C LYS A 20 -5.73 -7.95 -2.76
N LYS A 21 -5.54 -7.52 -3.99
CA LYS A 21 -4.40 -6.70 -4.41
C LYS A 21 -4.89 -5.30 -4.75
N GLY A 22 -4.04 -4.32 -4.51
CA GLY A 22 -4.35 -2.94 -4.86
C GLY A 22 -3.11 -2.07 -4.81
N THR A 23 -3.29 -0.81 -5.23
CA THR A 23 -2.23 0.18 -5.23
C THR A 23 -2.34 1.03 -3.98
N VAL A 24 -1.22 1.28 -3.32
CA VAL A 24 -1.17 2.17 -2.16
C VAL A 24 -1.41 3.61 -2.61
N LEU A 25 -2.51 4.19 -2.14
CA LEU A 25 -2.88 5.57 -2.46
C LEU A 25 -2.22 6.56 -1.52
N ARG A 26 -2.05 6.17 -0.25
CA ARG A 26 -1.49 7.04 0.78
C ARG A 26 -0.89 6.24 1.92
N VAL A 27 0.21 6.73 2.45
CA VAL A 27 0.85 6.18 3.66
C VAL A 27 0.70 7.21 4.76
N LEU A 28 0.15 6.79 5.89
CA LEU A 28 -0.07 7.65 7.05
C LEU A 28 1.05 7.46 8.08
N GLU A 29 1.34 8.51 8.83
CA GLU A 29 2.38 8.48 9.88
C GLU A 29 2.05 7.49 11.01
N THR A 30 0.78 7.15 11.17
CA THR A 30 0.31 6.22 12.19
C THR A 30 0.64 4.75 11.91
N GLY A 31 1.33 4.44 10.81
CA GLY A 31 1.59 3.07 10.39
C GLY A 31 0.44 2.43 9.62
N ARG A 32 -0.48 3.23 9.13
CA ARG A 32 -1.62 2.77 8.34
C ARG A 32 -1.47 3.20 6.90
N VAL A 33 -2.06 2.44 6.00
CA VAL A 33 -2.03 2.74 4.55
C VAL A 33 -3.44 2.70 3.99
N LEU A 34 -3.67 3.52 2.97
CA LEU A 34 -4.90 3.51 2.19
C LEU A 34 -4.61 2.79 0.88
N VAL A 35 -5.33 1.71 0.62
CA VAL A 35 -5.14 0.87 -0.57
C VAL A 35 -6.39 0.91 -1.44
N GLU A 36 -6.22 1.17 -2.71
CA GLU A 36 -7.33 1.26 -3.67
C GLU A 36 -8.09 -0.06 -3.75
N GLY A 37 -9.42 0.01 -3.60
CA GLY A 37 -10.31 -1.13 -3.72
C GLY A 37 -10.30 -2.10 -2.55
N VAL A 38 -9.55 -1.80 -1.48
CA VAL A 38 -9.39 -2.66 -0.32
C VAL A 38 -9.96 -1.99 0.92
N ASN A 39 -10.51 -2.79 1.81
CA ASN A 39 -11.10 -2.34 3.08
C ASN A 39 -12.17 -1.27 2.89
N ARG A 40 -13.00 -1.46 1.90
CA ARG A 40 -14.12 -0.56 1.63
C ARG A 40 -15.19 -0.71 2.71
N VAL A 41 -15.65 0.42 3.21
CA VAL A 41 -16.71 0.48 4.21
C VAL A 41 -17.86 1.32 3.67
N LYS A 42 -19.09 0.95 4.06
CA LYS A 42 -20.28 1.72 3.74
C LYS A 42 -20.60 2.61 4.92
N LYS A 43 -20.71 3.91 4.66
CA LYS A 43 -21.11 4.89 5.67
C LYS A 43 -22.48 5.44 5.34
N HIS A 44 -23.36 5.46 6.35
CA HIS A 44 -24.59 6.21 6.27
C HIS A 44 -24.30 7.69 6.53
N GLN A 45 -24.64 8.53 5.56
CA GLN A 45 -24.50 9.98 5.70
C GLN A 45 -25.85 10.58 5.99
N ARG A 46 -25.88 11.48 6.97
CA ARG A 46 -27.11 12.24 7.29
C ARG A 46 -27.28 13.37 6.26
N PRO A 47 -28.55 13.66 5.86
CA PRO A 47 -28.80 14.83 5.01
C PRO A 47 -28.31 16.10 5.67
N ASN A 48 -27.73 17.01 4.90
CA ASN A 48 -27.35 18.33 5.37
C ASN A 48 -28.00 19.37 4.45
N PRO A 49 -29.20 19.87 4.81
CA PRO A 49 -29.93 20.79 3.94
C PRO A 49 -29.22 22.13 3.76
N MET A 50 -28.39 22.55 4.72
CA MET A 50 -27.64 23.80 4.60
C MET A 50 -26.55 23.75 3.53
N LYS A 51 -26.02 22.56 3.24
CA LYS A 51 -25.00 22.35 2.21
C LYS A 51 -25.58 21.72 0.95
N GLY A 52 -26.88 21.48 0.92
CA GLY A 52 -27.54 20.82 -0.19
C GLY A 52 -27.15 19.35 -0.34
N GLU A 53 -26.60 18.72 0.70
CA GLU A 53 -26.25 17.31 0.68
C GLU A 53 -27.45 16.43 0.95
N THR A 54 -27.60 15.36 0.19
CA THR A 54 -28.58 14.32 0.46
C THR A 54 -27.93 13.21 1.26
N GLY A 55 -28.63 12.65 2.23
CA GLY A 55 -28.18 11.49 2.97
C GLY A 55 -28.12 10.25 2.11
N GLY A 56 -27.42 9.24 2.55
CA GLY A 56 -27.32 7.97 1.83
C GLY A 56 -26.19 7.09 2.35
N ILE A 57 -25.92 6.05 1.58
CA ILE A 57 -24.82 5.12 1.85
C ILE A 57 -23.69 5.45 0.89
N VAL A 58 -22.51 5.74 1.44
CA VAL A 58 -21.31 6.04 0.66
C VAL A 58 -20.26 4.98 0.93
N GLU A 59 -19.69 4.42 -0.13
CA GLU A 59 -18.55 3.52 -0.01
C GLU A 59 -17.25 4.33 0.01
N LYS A 60 -16.42 4.05 1.01
CA LYS A 60 -15.09 4.66 1.15
C LYS A 60 -14.07 3.59 1.48
N GLU A 61 -12.85 3.76 0.95
CA GLU A 61 -11.73 2.95 1.42
C GLU A 61 -11.34 3.41 2.82
N ALA A 62 -11.26 2.45 3.75
CA ALA A 62 -10.69 2.70 5.07
C ALA A 62 -9.22 2.29 5.08
N THR A 63 -8.44 2.90 5.97
CA THR A 63 -7.03 2.56 6.12
C THR A 63 -6.87 1.19 6.76
N ILE A 64 -5.77 0.50 6.44
CA ILE A 64 -5.39 -0.75 7.09
C ILE A 64 -3.97 -0.62 7.63
N HIS A 65 -3.66 -1.39 8.67
CA HIS A 65 -2.32 -1.36 9.25
C HIS A 65 -1.31 -1.95 8.27
N VAL A 66 -0.14 -1.33 8.19
CA VAL A 66 0.90 -1.73 7.22
C VAL A 66 1.36 -3.18 7.40
N SER A 67 1.27 -3.72 8.62
CA SER A 67 1.60 -5.12 8.90
C SER A 67 0.64 -6.12 8.23
N ASN A 68 -0.53 -5.67 7.81
CA ASN A 68 -1.55 -6.52 7.18
C ASN A 68 -1.45 -6.54 5.65
N VAL A 69 -0.44 -5.92 5.08
CA VAL A 69 -0.20 -5.92 3.64
C VAL A 69 1.26 -6.32 3.35
N MET A 70 1.47 -6.89 2.18
CA MET A 70 2.81 -7.23 1.68
C MET A 70 2.95 -6.67 0.27
N LEU A 71 4.17 -6.30 -0.08
CA LEU A 71 4.48 -5.84 -1.43
C LEU A 71 4.35 -7.02 -2.41
N VAL A 72 3.70 -6.79 -3.53
CA VAL A 72 3.57 -7.82 -4.57
C VAL A 72 4.85 -7.91 -5.37
N ASN A 73 5.43 -9.11 -5.47
CA ASN A 73 6.57 -9.38 -6.34
C ASN A 73 6.06 -9.64 -7.75
N PRO A 74 6.38 -8.81 -8.74
CA PRO A 74 5.86 -8.98 -10.10
C PRO A 74 6.32 -10.29 -10.76
N ALA A 75 7.45 -10.85 -10.34
CA ALA A 75 7.94 -12.11 -10.89
C ALA A 75 7.09 -13.31 -10.46
N THR A 76 6.51 -13.28 -9.26
CA THR A 76 5.71 -14.37 -8.71
C THR A 76 4.21 -14.07 -8.66
N GLY A 77 3.84 -12.79 -8.72
CA GLY A 77 2.47 -12.33 -8.53
C GLY A 77 1.96 -12.48 -7.08
N LYS A 78 2.81 -12.79 -6.15
CA LYS A 78 2.47 -13.03 -4.74
C LYS A 78 3.12 -11.99 -3.85
N GLY A 79 2.60 -11.86 -2.62
CA GLY A 79 3.20 -11.04 -1.59
C GLY A 79 4.58 -11.58 -1.21
N ASP A 80 5.51 -10.68 -0.97
CA ASP A 80 6.88 -11.03 -0.63
C ASP A 80 7.41 -10.13 0.47
N ARG A 81 8.37 -10.62 1.20
CA ARG A 81 9.08 -9.83 2.19
C ARG A 81 10.06 -8.89 1.50
N VAL A 82 10.21 -7.72 2.08
CA VAL A 82 11.08 -6.67 1.58
C VAL A 82 12.20 -6.42 2.58
N GLY A 83 13.43 -6.38 2.08
CA GLY A 83 14.59 -5.95 2.83
C GLY A 83 15.19 -4.70 2.22
N PHE A 84 16.23 -4.18 2.85
CA PHE A 84 16.97 -3.02 2.37
C PHE A 84 18.42 -3.40 2.12
N ARG A 85 18.98 -2.85 1.04
CA ARG A 85 20.40 -2.96 0.77
C ARG A 85 20.90 -1.70 0.11
N PHE A 86 22.23 -1.49 0.16
CA PHE A 86 22.85 -0.36 -0.51
C PHE A 86 23.33 -0.78 -1.90
N LEU A 87 23.00 0.02 -2.89
CA LEU A 87 23.64 -0.04 -4.18
C LEU A 87 24.86 0.89 -4.15
N GLN A 88 26.01 0.38 -4.61
CA GLN A 88 27.23 1.17 -4.65
C GLN A 88 27.15 2.26 -5.72
N ALA A 89 27.87 3.36 -5.49
CA ALA A 89 27.97 4.41 -6.49
C ALA A 89 28.62 3.88 -7.78
N GLN A 90 28.02 4.24 -8.92
CA GLN A 90 28.54 3.91 -10.24
C GLN A 90 28.52 5.15 -11.12
N GLY A 91 29.69 5.56 -11.61
CA GLY A 91 29.80 6.77 -12.43
C GLY A 91 29.24 7.98 -11.68
N ASP A 92 28.27 8.66 -12.28
CA ASP A 92 27.62 9.83 -11.69
C ASP A 92 26.47 9.48 -10.72
N THR A 93 26.13 8.20 -10.60
CA THR A 93 25.05 7.75 -9.71
C THR A 93 25.61 7.53 -8.31
N PRO A 94 25.10 8.27 -7.28
CA PRO A 94 25.59 8.08 -5.91
C PRO A 94 25.09 6.75 -5.32
N ALA A 95 25.78 6.28 -4.29
CA ALA A 95 25.34 5.14 -3.52
C ALA A 95 23.96 5.44 -2.90
N ARG A 96 23.08 4.47 -2.91
CA ARG A 96 21.72 4.63 -2.39
C ARG A 96 21.22 3.36 -1.72
N LYS A 97 20.32 3.54 -0.77
CA LYS A 97 19.60 2.45 -0.12
C LYS A 97 18.34 2.14 -0.92
N VAL A 98 18.15 0.88 -1.26
CA VAL A 98 16.98 0.43 -2.03
C VAL A 98 16.28 -0.71 -1.33
N ARG A 99 15.00 -0.89 -1.68
CA ARG A 99 14.23 -2.05 -1.25
C ARG A 99 14.47 -3.20 -2.21
N PHE A 100 14.50 -4.41 -1.70
CA PHE A 100 14.59 -5.61 -2.55
C PHE A 100 13.68 -6.71 -2.05
N PHE A 101 13.22 -7.58 -2.95
CA PHE A 101 12.43 -8.75 -2.59
C PHE A 101 13.34 -9.86 -2.07
N LYS A 102 13.04 -10.37 -0.88
CA LYS A 102 13.90 -11.38 -0.25
C LYS A 102 13.87 -12.73 -0.95
N SER A 103 12.81 -13.07 -1.69
CA SER A 103 12.68 -14.36 -2.35
C SER A 103 13.61 -14.51 -3.55
N ASN A 104 13.81 -13.45 -4.34
CA ASN A 104 14.62 -13.50 -5.56
C ASN A 104 15.73 -12.46 -5.63
N GLY A 105 15.80 -11.56 -4.68
CA GLY A 105 16.82 -10.51 -4.62
C GLY A 105 16.62 -9.35 -5.59
N GLU A 106 15.49 -9.31 -6.30
CA GLU A 106 15.22 -8.22 -7.24
C GLU A 106 14.96 -6.90 -6.52
N VAL A 107 15.50 -5.82 -7.07
CA VAL A 107 15.31 -4.47 -6.54
C VAL A 107 13.90 -4.00 -6.85
N VAL A 108 13.20 -3.50 -5.83
CA VAL A 108 11.86 -2.90 -5.99
C VAL A 108 11.96 -1.54 -6.66
N ASP A 109 12.91 -0.73 -6.21
CA ASP A 109 13.10 0.65 -6.67
C ASP A 109 14.19 0.67 -7.75
N VAL A 110 13.76 0.62 -8.98
CA VAL A 110 14.67 0.60 -10.13
C VAL A 110 15.04 2.02 -10.56
#